data_285c726afadad45ff29a1ef8ab0b0307
#
_entry.id   285c726afadad45ff29a1ef8ab0b0307
#
_cell.length_a   1.000
_cell.length_b   1.000
_cell.length_c   1.000
_cell.angle_alpha   90.00
_cell.angle_beta   90.00
_cell.angle_gamma   90.00
#
_symmetry.space_group_name_H-M   'P 1'
#
loop_
_entity.id
_entity.type
_entity.pdbx_description
1 polymer ?
#
loop_
_entity_poly.entity_id
_entity_poly.type
_entity_poly.pdbx_seq_one_letter_code
_entity_poly.pdbx_strand_id
1 'polypeptide(L)'
;MDSVTIFSEHARTAERARQYKGGMYWKVEGKYEYLVKTTPDNRQQRIGRRSAETEKFHADFTTCKHQVEERLKSLNDALQEAERLNKALKVGRTPATVVSVLQALHESRVHDYFTVVGTHALYAYEAAASVRIQQGALATMDVDLLWDARKRMQFLTTMARTQTSMLAVLQRADKTFQRKESQLETAINDKGFEVDFLRRQPIQQDPHPFRFTDDEEDLWPVQAERAGVLTDSPRFEQVVVSVTGKMAMMRTIAPESFVQFKLWMAEQAKHRDPAKRRRDVLQARIVQELLSEALLPPSAP
;
A
#
# COMPACT_ATOMS: atom_id res chain seq x y z
N MET A 1 18.71 8.49 14.09
CA MET A 1 17.48 8.63 13.24
C MET A 1 16.56 7.49 13.62
N ASP A 2 15.29 7.76 13.92
CA ASP A 2 14.36 6.71 14.29
C ASP A 2 13.97 5.84 13.08
N SER A 3 13.40 4.65 13.34
CA SER A 3 13.09 3.67 12.29
C SER A 3 12.07 4.18 11.27
N VAL A 4 11.12 5.03 11.70
CA VAL A 4 10.09 5.60 10.82
C VAL A 4 10.70 6.61 9.86
N THR A 5 11.63 7.44 10.33
CA THR A 5 12.36 8.39 9.49
C THR A 5 13.24 7.66 8.47
N ILE A 6 13.96 6.59 8.88
CA ILE A 6 14.74 5.75 7.95
C ILE A 6 13.83 5.17 6.85
N PHE A 7 12.70 4.59 7.24
CA PHE A 7 11.73 4.01 6.29
C PHE A 7 11.21 5.07 5.30
N SER A 8 10.83 6.25 5.81
CA SER A 8 10.28 7.33 4.98
C SER A 8 11.31 7.87 3.98
N GLU A 9 12.55 8.08 4.42
CA GLU A 9 13.65 8.51 3.55
C GLU A 9 14.02 7.43 2.51
N HIS A 10 14.01 6.14 2.92
CA HIS A 10 14.20 5.03 2.00
C HIS A 10 13.13 5.03 0.90
N ALA A 11 11.85 5.13 1.27
CA ALA A 11 10.74 5.14 0.33
C ALA A 11 10.83 6.30 -0.68
N ARG A 12 11.14 7.52 -0.21
CA ARG A 12 11.36 8.71 -1.06
C ARG A 12 12.55 8.52 -2.01
N THR A 13 13.66 8.00 -1.49
CA THR A 13 14.88 7.79 -2.29
C THR A 13 14.66 6.68 -3.31
N ALA A 14 13.96 5.61 -2.95
CA ALA A 14 13.59 4.53 -3.87
C ALA A 14 12.70 5.04 -5.03
N GLU A 15 11.73 5.92 -4.74
CA GLU A 15 10.90 6.52 -5.78
C GLU A 15 11.73 7.44 -6.70
N ARG A 16 12.64 8.24 -6.12
CA ARG A 16 13.57 9.06 -6.90
C ARG A 16 14.50 8.21 -7.77
N ALA A 17 15.03 7.10 -7.25
CA ALA A 17 15.90 6.17 -7.98
C ALA A 17 15.21 5.59 -9.23
N ARG A 18 13.89 5.41 -9.17
CA ARG A 18 13.12 4.93 -10.33
C ARG A 18 13.17 5.86 -11.52
N GLN A 19 13.32 7.18 -11.33
CA GLN A 19 13.44 8.17 -12.41
C GLN A 19 14.77 7.99 -13.17
N TYR A 20 15.77 7.39 -12.52
CA TYR A 20 17.10 7.11 -13.07
C TYR A 20 17.25 5.64 -13.52
N LYS A 21 16.18 4.82 -13.46
CA LYS A 21 16.20 3.47 -14.05
C LYS A 21 16.42 3.56 -15.54
N GLY A 22 17.27 2.68 -16.05
CA GLY A 22 17.77 2.73 -17.41
C GLY A 22 19.14 3.37 -17.48
N GLY A 23 19.55 3.73 -18.67
CA GLY A 23 20.87 4.31 -18.94
C GLY A 23 20.79 5.52 -19.84
N MET A 24 21.90 6.23 -19.92
CA MET A 24 22.12 7.29 -20.88
C MET A 24 23.50 7.08 -21.50
N TYR A 25 23.59 7.09 -22.83
CA TYR A 25 24.85 6.79 -23.56
C TYR A 25 24.88 7.51 -24.89
N TRP A 26 26.11 7.62 -25.41
CA TRP A 26 26.35 8.20 -26.73
C TRP A 26 26.25 7.11 -27.78
N LYS A 27 25.39 7.31 -28.78
CA LYS A 27 25.25 6.43 -29.95
C LYS A 27 25.81 7.13 -31.18
N VAL A 28 26.75 6.46 -31.88
CA VAL A 28 27.29 6.95 -33.13
C VAL A 28 26.37 6.57 -34.29
N GLU A 29 25.96 7.52 -35.10
CA GLU A 29 25.16 7.31 -36.30
C GLU A 29 25.76 8.15 -37.44
N GLY A 30 26.45 7.47 -38.35
CA GLY A 30 27.18 8.11 -39.43
C GLY A 30 28.31 9.02 -38.92
N LYS A 31 28.23 10.31 -39.22
CA LYS A 31 29.23 11.31 -38.78
C LYS A 31 28.88 12.00 -37.46
N TYR A 32 27.79 11.60 -36.82
CA TYR A 32 27.29 12.30 -35.66
C TYR A 32 27.11 11.36 -34.44
N GLU A 33 27.29 11.91 -33.27
CA GLU A 33 26.97 11.25 -32.00
C GLU A 33 25.69 11.82 -31.41
N TYR A 34 24.82 10.95 -30.92
CA TYR A 34 23.56 11.31 -30.32
C TYR A 34 23.47 10.77 -28.90
N LEU A 35 23.00 11.61 -27.99
CA LEU A 35 22.66 11.19 -26.65
C LEU A 35 21.34 10.40 -26.69
N VAL A 36 21.39 9.16 -26.18
CA VAL A 36 20.23 8.26 -26.12
C VAL A 36 19.97 7.88 -24.68
N LYS A 37 18.73 8.02 -24.23
CA LYS A 37 18.24 7.53 -22.95
C LYS A 37 17.48 6.22 -23.16
N THR A 38 17.83 5.19 -22.39
CA THR A 38 17.06 3.95 -22.28
C THR A 38 16.07 4.06 -21.12
N THR A 39 14.84 3.65 -21.37
CA THR A 39 13.81 3.51 -20.33
C THR A 39 13.91 2.13 -19.68
N PRO A 40 13.25 1.88 -18.50
CA PRO A 40 13.28 0.57 -17.84
C PRO A 40 12.74 -0.60 -18.68
N ASP A 41 11.92 -0.30 -19.67
CA ASP A 41 11.34 -1.23 -20.65
C ASP A 41 12.16 -1.33 -21.95
N ASN A 42 13.45 -0.94 -21.89
CA ASN A 42 14.42 -0.96 -22.99
C ASN A 42 14.05 -0.11 -24.21
N ARG A 43 13.10 0.78 -24.13
CA ARG A 43 12.84 1.74 -25.20
C ARG A 43 13.93 2.79 -25.23
N GLN A 44 14.36 3.14 -26.43
CA GLN A 44 15.38 4.17 -26.67
C GLN A 44 14.71 5.48 -27.04
N GLN A 45 15.10 6.54 -26.34
CA GLN A 45 14.69 7.91 -26.63
C GLN A 45 15.92 8.73 -27.01
N ARG A 46 15.96 9.26 -28.24
CA ARG A 46 17.00 10.19 -28.65
C ARG A 46 16.75 11.55 -28.01
N ILE A 47 17.73 12.08 -27.31
CA ILE A 47 17.68 13.38 -26.62
C ILE A 47 18.15 14.49 -27.57
N GLY A 48 19.32 14.29 -28.23
CA GLY A 48 19.87 15.27 -29.15
C GLY A 48 21.24 14.88 -29.68
N ARG A 49 21.79 15.70 -30.62
CA ARG A 49 23.16 15.59 -31.08
C ARG A 49 24.13 16.00 -29.97
N ARG A 50 25.35 15.49 -30.02
CA ARG A 50 26.43 15.89 -29.13
C ARG A 50 26.69 17.38 -29.24
N SER A 51 26.59 18.07 -28.13
CA SER A 51 26.79 19.51 -27.96
C SER A 51 27.17 19.76 -26.51
N ALA A 52 27.66 20.95 -26.19
CA ALA A 52 27.96 21.32 -24.79
C ALA A 52 26.74 21.14 -23.87
N GLU A 53 25.53 21.40 -24.36
CA GLU A 53 24.28 21.25 -23.61
C GLU A 53 23.96 19.76 -23.32
N THR A 54 24.05 18.89 -24.34
CA THR A 54 23.79 17.45 -24.18
C THR A 54 24.87 16.75 -23.39
N GLU A 55 26.15 17.20 -23.46
CA GLU A 55 27.22 16.73 -22.59
C GLU A 55 26.98 17.08 -21.13
N LYS A 56 26.59 18.32 -20.86
CA LYS A 56 26.20 18.74 -19.51
C LYS A 56 25.02 17.92 -18.99
N PHE A 57 23.97 17.76 -19.81
CA PHE A 57 22.81 16.96 -19.43
C PHE A 57 23.17 15.50 -19.11
N HIS A 58 24.06 14.88 -19.89
CA HIS A 58 24.58 13.54 -19.63
C HIS A 58 25.38 13.48 -18.31
N ALA A 59 26.27 14.44 -18.09
CA ALA A 59 27.07 14.51 -16.87
C ALA A 59 26.19 14.69 -15.62
N ASP A 60 25.23 15.62 -15.68
CA ASP A 60 24.27 15.87 -14.59
C ASP A 60 23.44 14.63 -14.29
N PHE A 61 22.90 13.96 -15.33
CA PHE A 61 22.16 12.72 -15.16
C PHE A 61 22.99 11.62 -14.49
N THR A 62 24.23 11.42 -14.96
CA THR A 62 25.13 10.38 -14.45
C THR A 62 25.49 10.65 -12.99
N THR A 63 25.80 11.90 -12.65
CA THR A 63 26.12 12.32 -11.29
C THR A 63 24.91 12.13 -10.34
N CYS A 64 23.74 12.62 -10.74
CA CYS A 64 22.53 12.45 -9.95
C CYS A 64 22.14 10.98 -9.77
N LYS A 65 22.26 10.16 -10.83
CA LYS A 65 22.03 8.71 -10.76
C LYS A 65 22.91 8.06 -9.71
N HIS A 66 24.22 8.30 -9.78
CA HIS A 66 25.20 7.73 -8.86
C HIS A 66 24.90 8.14 -7.40
N GLN A 67 24.64 9.42 -7.15
CA GLN A 67 24.31 9.93 -5.82
C GLN A 67 23.04 9.27 -5.24
N VAL A 68 22.01 9.11 -6.07
CA VAL A 68 20.75 8.48 -5.63
C VAL A 68 20.94 6.99 -5.37
N GLU A 69 21.71 6.28 -6.21
CA GLU A 69 22.00 4.84 -6.03
C GLU A 69 22.85 4.61 -4.76
N GLU A 70 23.86 5.42 -4.49
CA GLU A 70 24.67 5.33 -3.26
C GLU A 70 23.82 5.64 -2.02
N ARG A 71 23.01 6.69 -2.09
CA ARG A 71 22.10 7.04 -0.99
C ARG A 71 21.11 5.91 -0.71
N LEU A 72 20.53 5.31 -1.75
CA LEU A 72 19.59 4.20 -1.62
C LEU A 72 20.27 2.96 -1.00
N LYS A 73 21.50 2.67 -1.39
CA LYS A 73 22.30 1.59 -0.79
C LYS A 73 22.49 1.81 0.70
N SER A 74 22.96 2.99 1.09
CA SER A 74 23.14 3.34 2.52
C SER A 74 21.83 3.26 3.31
N LEU A 75 20.71 3.70 2.72
CA LEU A 75 19.40 3.61 3.36
C LEU A 75 18.87 2.18 3.45
N ASN A 76 19.18 1.30 2.49
CA ASN A 76 18.87 -0.14 2.59
C ASN A 76 19.57 -0.77 3.80
N ASP A 77 20.84 -0.49 4.00
CA ASP A 77 21.60 -1.02 5.13
C ASP A 77 21.03 -0.52 6.46
N ALA A 78 20.75 0.79 6.55
CA ALA A 78 20.14 1.41 7.73
C ALA A 78 18.73 0.85 8.00
N LEU A 79 17.93 0.59 6.95
CA LEU A 79 16.60 0.01 7.07
C LEU A 79 16.66 -1.41 7.64
N GLN A 80 17.57 -2.24 7.13
CA GLN A 80 17.77 -3.60 7.65
C GLN A 80 18.19 -3.61 9.13
N GLU A 81 19.05 -2.68 9.53
CA GLU A 81 19.43 -2.52 10.94
C GLU A 81 18.24 -2.09 11.80
N ALA A 82 17.47 -1.11 11.34
CA ALA A 82 16.25 -0.65 12.01
C ALA A 82 15.22 -1.79 12.16
N GLU A 83 15.02 -2.63 11.14
CA GLU A 83 14.15 -3.79 11.21
C GLU A 83 14.60 -4.83 12.24
N ARG A 84 15.92 -5.08 12.33
CA ARG A 84 16.49 -5.98 13.35
C ARG A 84 16.27 -5.43 14.77
N LEU A 85 16.48 -4.12 14.96
CA LEU A 85 16.24 -3.45 16.24
C LEU A 85 14.75 -3.47 16.61
N ASN A 86 13.86 -3.14 15.67
CA ASN A 86 12.42 -3.21 15.89
C ASN A 86 11.97 -4.60 16.35
N LYS A 87 12.52 -5.66 15.74
CA LYS A 87 12.25 -7.05 16.13
C LYS A 87 12.77 -7.35 17.53
N ALA A 88 14.03 -7.00 17.82
CA ALA A 88 14.67 -7.27 19.10
C ALA A 88 13.96 -6.55 20.26
N LEU A 89 13.55 -5.30 20.05
CA LEU A 89 12.85 -4.47 21.03
C LEU A 89 11.33 -4.72 21.05
N LYS A 90 10.80 -5.60 20.19
CA LYS A 90 9.36 -5.91 20.06
C LYS A 90 8.51 -4.65 19.86
N VAL A 91 8.98 -3.73 19.02
CA VAL A 91 8.32 -2.45 18.76
C VAL A 91 6.96 -2.67 18.09
N GLY A 92 6.92 -3.53 17.05
CA GLY A 92 5.74 -3.74 16.23
C GLY A 92 4.85 -4.88 16.68
N ARG A 93 3.56 -4.74 16.38
CA ARG A 93 2.51 -5.73 16.66
C ARG A 93 1.67 -6.10 15.44
N THR A 94 1.80 -5.36 14.36
CA THR A 94 1.08 -5.66 13.12
C THR A 94 1.44 -7.07 12.62
N PRO A 95 0.47 -7.91 12.23
CA PRO A 95 0.76 -9.23 11.69
C PRO A 95 1.74 -9.14 10.50
N ALA A 96 2.71 -10.04 10.47
CA ALA A 96 3.74 -10.03 9.42
C ALA A 96 3.13 -10.15 8.01
N THR A 97 2.07 -10.94 7.86
CA THR A 97 1.34 -11.11 6.59
C THR A 97 0.74 -9.78 6.11
N VAL A 98 0.14 -8.99 7.01
CA VAL A 98 -0.41 -7.67 6.66
C VAL A 98 0.68 -6.75 6.12
N VAL A 99 1.81 -6.64 6.83
CA VAL A 99 2.93 -5.81 6.38
C VAL A 99 3.49 -6.31 5.04
N SER A 100 3.62 -7.63 4.84
CA SER A 100 4.06 -8.20 3.56
C SER A 100 3.09 -7.88 2.41
N VAL A 101 1.77 -7.95 2.65
CA VAL A 101 0.75 -7.56 1.66
C VAL A 101 0.88 -6.08 1.30
N LEU A 102 1.02 -5.18 2.29
CA LEU A 102 1.19 -3.75 2.04
C LEU A 102 2.48 -3.46 1.26
N GLN A 103 3.57 -4.15 1.55
CA GLN A 103 4.83 -4.05 0.79
C GLN A 103 4.64 -4.53 -0.66
N ALA A 104 3.97 -5.67 -0.88
CA ALA A 104 3.70 -6.20 -2.21
C ALA A 104 2.82 -5.25 -3.06
N LEU A 105 1.80 -4.63 -2.46
CA LEU A 105 0.99 -3.58 -3.10
C LEU A 105 1.85 -2.37 -3.49
N HIS A 106 2.76 -1.94 -2.61
CA HIS A 106 3.66 -0.81 -2.88
C HIS A 106 4.65 -1.12 -4.01
N GLU A 107 5.30 -2.27 -3.97
CA GLU A 107 6.25 -2.73 -5.00
C GLU A 107 5.59 -2.86 -6.37
N SER A 108 4.33 -3.30 -6.38
CA SER A 108 3.50 -3.43 -7.59
C SER A 108 2.87 -2.10 -8.05
N ARG A 109 3.08 -0.99 -7.31
CA ARG A 109 2.53 0.35 -7.60
C ARG A 109 1.01 0.43 -7.60
N VAL A 110 0.37 -0.44 -6.87
CA VAL A 110 -1.09 -0.45 -6.76
C VAL A 110 -1.61 0.00 -5.40
N HIS A 111 -0.70 0.30 -4.45
CA HIS A 111 -1.04 0.72 -3.09
C HIS A 111 -1.92 1.99 -3.02
N ASP A 112 -1.83 2.90 -4.01
CA ASP A 112 -2.63 4.13 -4.07
C ASP A 112 -4.12 3.89 -4.34
N TYR A 113 -4.46 2.69 -4.77
CA TYR A 113 -5.83 2.29 -5.11
C TYR A 113 -6.54 1.59 -3.98
N PHE A 114 -5.82 1.26 -2.89
CA PHE A 114 -6.36 0.49 -1.78
C PHE A 114 -6.26 1.23 -0.45
N THR A 115 -7.27 1.06 0.37
CA THR A 115 -7.33 1.57 1.75
C THR A 115 -7.62 0.39 2.66
N VAL A 116 -6.80 0.20 3.69
CA VAL A 116 -7.06 -0.79 4.73
C VAL A 116 -8.26 -0.33 5.54
N VAL A 117 -9.27 -1.16 5.64
CA VAL A 117 -10.45 -0.88 6.47
C VAL A 117 -10.63 -2.00 7.50
N GLY A 118 -11.67 -1.93 8.30
CA GLY A 118 -11.93 -2.98 9.29
C GLY A 118 -10.94 -2.97 10.46
N THR A 119 -10.73 -4.13 11.06
CA THR A 119 -9.95 -4.27 12.31
C THR A 119 -8.50 -3.85 12.16
N HIS A 120 -7.88 -4.11 11.01
CA HIS A 120 -6.45 -3.82 10.83
C HIS A 120 -6.13 -2.31 10.76
N ALA A 121 -7.11 -1.44 10.52
CA ALA A 121 -6.96 0.01 10.61
C ALA A 121 -6.45 0.46 12.00
N LEU A 122 -6.83 -0.28 13.05
CA LEU A 122 -6.41 0.00 14.43
C LEU A 122 -4.89 0.00 14.62
N TYR A 123 -4.13 -0.77 13.83
CA TYR A 123 -2.66 -0.74 13.93
C TYR A 123 -2.06 0.59 13.48
N ALA A 124 -2.69 1.28 12.54
CA ALA A 124 -2.28 2.63 12.16
C ALA A 124 -2.56 3.63 13.28
N TYR A 125 -3.75 3.55 13.91
CA TYR A 125 -4.09 4.43 15.04
C TYR A 125 -3.24 4.13 16.28
N GLU A 126 -2.99 2.85 16.59
CA GLU A 126 -2.07 2.42 17.65
C GLU A 126 -0.67 3.02 17.48
N ALA A 127 -0.14 2.93 16.25
CA ALA A 127 1.19 3.43 15.93
C ALA A 127 1.25 4.98 16.00
N ALA A 128 0.23 5.67 15.49
CA ALA A 128 0.17 7.13 15.52
C ALA A 128 0.03 7.69 16.94
N ALA A 129 -0.83 7.07 17.75
CA ALA A 129 -1.05 7.46 19.14
C ALA A 129 0.07 7.02 20.09
N SER A 130 1.02 6.20 19.62
CA SER A 130 2.10 5.62 20.44
C SER A 130 1.58 4.85 21.68
N VAL A 131 0.44 4.19 21.54
CA VAL A 131 -0.18 3.39 22.61
C VAL A 131 -0.21 1.91 22.25
N ARG A 132 -0.71 1.06 23.14
CA ARG A 132 -1.01 -0.34 22.87
C ARG A 132 -2.47 -0.65 23.06
N ILE A 133 -3.19 -0.92 21.96
CA ILE A 133 -4.58 -1.32 21.97
C ILE A 133 -4.70 -2.76 22.51
N GLN A 134 -5.72 -3.02 23.32
CA GLN A 134 -5.96 -4.35 23.89
C GLN A 134 -6.19 -5.41 22.81
N GLN A 135 -5.64 -6.61 23.02
CA GLN A 135 -5.61 -7.68 22.02
C GLN A 135 -7.01 -8.14 21.57
N GLY A 136 -7.99 -8.11 22.46
CA GLY A 136 -9.38 -8.49 22.13
C GLY A 136 -10.04 -7.61 21.05
N ALA A 137 -9.58 -6.36 20.89
CA ALA A 137 -10.03 -5.49 19.80
C ALA A 137 -9.37 -5.79 18.46
N LEU A 138 -8.17 -6.40 18.46
CA LEU A 138 -7.32 -6.64 17.29
C LEU A 138 -7.44 -8.06 16.72
N ALA A 139 -8.13 -8.97 17.41
CA ALA A 139 -8.19 -10.39 17.05
C ALA A 139 -8.98 -10.60 15.75
N THR A 140 -8.27 -10.81 14.65
CA THR A 140 -8.84 -11.16 13.34
C THR A 140 -7.79 -11.87 12.49
N MET A 141 -8.26 -12.67 11.52
CA MET A 141 -7.43 -13.40 10.55
C MET A 141 -7.68 -12.93 9.11
N ASP A 142 -8.36 -11.82 8.95
CA ASP A 142 -8.75 -11.24 7.68
C ASP A 142 -8.34 -9.76 7.59
N VAL A 143 -7.78 -9.32 6.47
CA VAL A 143 -7.55 -7.91 6.17
C VAL A 143 -8.47 -7.46 5.04
N ASP A 144 -9.23 -6.41 5.30
CA ASP A 144 -10.13 -5.80 4.34
C ASP A 144 -9.41 -4.68 3.56
N LEU A 145 -9.34 -4.80 2.25
CA LEU A 145 -8.76 -3.82 1.33
C LEU A 145 -9.88 -3.17 0.48
N LEU A 146 -10.22 -1.93 0.81
CA LEU A 146 -11.18 -1.16 0.04
C LEU A 146 -10.52 -0.58 -1.21
N TRP A 147 -11.01 -0.98 -2.37
CA TRP A 147 -10.57 -0.47 -3.67
C TRP A 147 -11.27 0.84 -4.03
N ASP A 148 -10.49 1.85 -4.43
CA ASP A 148 -11.01 3.15 -4.88
C ASP A 148 -11.46 3.11 -6.35
N ALA A 149 -12.73 2.82 -6.59
CA ALA A 149 -13.33 2.74 -7.92
C ALA A 149 -13.24 4.06 -8.72
N ARG A 150 -13.03 5.21 -8.07
CA ARG A 150 -12.85 6.51 -8.75
C ARG A 150 -11.60 6.54 -9.61
N LYS A 151 -10.59 5.75 -9.25
CA LYS A 151 -9.29 5.62 -9.95
C LYS A 151 -9.24 4.41 -10.89
N ARG A 152 -10.39 3.83 -11.25
CA ARG A 152 -10.47 2.59 -12.04
C ARG A 152 -9.60 2.59 -13.29
N MET A 153 -9.68 3.63 -14.12
CA MET A 153 -8.92 3.69 -15.38
C MET A 153 -7.41 3.71 -15.17
N GLN A 154 -6.94 4.44 -14.14
CA GLN A 154 -5.53 4.47 -13.78
C GLN A 154 -5.06 3.10 -13.25
N PHE A 155 -5.88 2.47 -12.43
CA PHE A 155 -5.63 1.13 -11.90
C PHE A 155 -5.49 0.10 -13.03
N LEU A 156 -6.48 0.01 -13.93
CA LEU A 156 -6.44 -0.91 -15.07
C LEU A 156 -5.22 -0.67 -15.96
N THR A 157 -4.87 0.59 -16.22
CA THR A 157 -3.66 0.94 -16.97
C THR A 157 -2.40 0.45 -16.26
N THR A 158 -2.34 0.55 -14.94
CA THR A 158 -1.20 0.09 -14.15
C THR A 158 -1.09 -1.43 -14.22
N MET A 159 -2.19 -2.16 -14.02
CA MET A 159 -2.23 -3.63 -14.11
C MET A 159 -1.84 -4.13 -15.50
N ALA A 160 -2.39 -3.54 -16.55
CA ALA A 160 -2.04 -3.89 -17.95
C ALA A 160 -0.55 -3.66 -18.26
N ARG A 161 0.04 -2.57 -17.75
CA ARG A 161 1.48 -2.28 -17.94
C ARG A 161 2.39 -3.24 -17.20
N THR A 162 1.98 -3.74 -16.05
CA THR A 162 2.76 -4.69 -15.24
C THR A 162 2.53 -6.13 -15.65
N GLN A 163 1.52 -6.41 -16.47
CA GLN A 163 1.11 -7.75 -16.92
C GLN A 163 1.02 -8.74 -15.74
N THR A 164 0.38 -8.30 -14.65
CA THR A 164 0.24 -9.09 -13.41
C THR A 164 -1.21 -9.09 -12.95
N SER A 165 -1.64 -10.14 -12.27
CA SER A 165 -2.95 -10.21 -11.60
C SER A 165 -2.84 -9.75 -10.13
N MET A 166 -3.98 -9.41 -9.50
CA MET A 166 -4.00 -9.07 -8.08
C MET A 166 -3.63 -10.28 -7.21
N LEU A 167 -4.04 -11.48 -7.61
CA LEU A 167 -3.59 -12.70 -6.96
C LEU A 167 -2.06 -12.83 -7.03
N ALA A 168 -1.45 -12.59 -8.18
CA ALA A 168 0.00 -12.62 -8.33
C ALA A 168 0.71 -11.53 -7.48
N VAL A 169 0.07 -10.38 -7.27
CA VAL A 169 0.57 -9.36 -6.32
C VAL A 169 0.59 -9.90 -4.89
N LEU A 170 -0.48 -10.57 -4.44
CA LEU A 170 -0.52 -11.19 -3.11
C LEU A 170 0.49 -12.33 -2.98
N GLN A 171 0.72 -13.11 -4.03
CA GLN A 171 1.71 -14.19 -4.05
C GLN A 171 3.15 -13.70 -3.91
N ARG A 172 3.44 -12.41 -4.13
CA ARG A 172 4.73 -11.81 -3.75
C ARG A 172 4.89 -11.68 -2.25
N ALA A 173 3.79 -11.46 -1.52
CA ALA A 173 3.79 -11.40 -0.06
C ALA A 173 3.89 -12.79 0.57
N ASP A 174 3.14 -13.74 0.04
CA ASP A 174 3.15 -15.16 0.43
C ASP A 174 2.70 -16.02 -0.76
N LYS A 175 3.58 -16.90 -1.25
CA LYS A 175 3.36 -17.72 -2.45
C LYS A 175 2.18 -18.68 -2.32
N THR A 176 1.73 -18.93 -1.10
CA THR A 176 0.62 -19.85 -0.81
C THR A 176 -0.77 -19.22 -0.97
N PHE A 177 -0.85 -17.90 -1.24
CA PHE A 177 -2.13 -17.27 -1.52
C PHE A 177 -2.82 -17.88 -2.73
N GLN A 178 -4.08 -18.26 -2.54
CA GLN A 178 -4.98 -18.77 -3.58
C GLN A 178 -6.32 -18.05 -3.47
N ARG A 179 -7.02 -17.87 -4.59
CA ARG A 179 -8.39 -17.38 -4.57
C ARG A 179 -9.30 -18.43 -3.93
N LYS A 180 -10.19 -18.02 -3.07
CA LYS A 180 -11.20 -18.88 -2.47
C LYS A 180 -12.27 -19.24 -3.51
N GLU A 181 -12.60 -20.52 -3.69
CA GLU A 181 -13.58 -20.96 -4.71
C GLU A 181 -14.99 -20.38 -4.47
N SER A 182 -15.42 -20.28 -3.21
CA SER A 182 -16.75 -19.79 -2.83
C SER A 182 -16.85 -18.28 -2.66
N GLN A 183 -15.72 -17.56 -2.67
CA GLN A 183 -15.62 -16.11 -2.41
C GLN A 183 -14.58 -15.50 -3.34
N LEU A 184 -15.02 -15.02 -4.50
CA LEU A 184 -14.13 -14.53 -5.55
C LEU A 184 -13.34 -13.28 -5.14
N GLU A 185 -13.81 -12.55 -4.15
CA GLU A 185 -13.16 -11.37 -3.55
C GLU A 185 -12.05 -11.73 -2.58
N THR A 186 -11.99 -12.98 -2.11
CA THR A 186 -11.10 -13.41 -1.02
C THR A 186 -9.93 -14.23 -1.53
N ALA A 187 -8.73 -13.84 -1.14
CA ALA A 187 -7.54 -14.71 -1.23
C ALA A 187 -7.19 -15.25 0.16
N ILE A 188 -6.86 -16.54 0.24
CA ILE A 188 -6.47 -17.23 1.48
C ILE A 188 -5.11 -17.88 1.32
N ASN A 189 -4.26 -17.83 2.36
CA ASN A 189 -2.99 -18.52 2.38
C ASN A 189 -3.07 -19.84 3.17
N ASP A 190 -2.00 -20.63 3.17
CA ASP A 190 -1.90 -21.93 3.89
C ASP A 190 -2.06 -21.83 5.41
N LYS A 191 -1.90 -20.62 5.99
CA LYS A 191 -2.09 -20.33 7.42
C LYS A 191 -3.52 -19.90 7.75
N GLY A 192 -4.42 -19.90 6.78
CA GLY A 192 -5.80 -19.46 6.94
C GLY A 192 -5.97 -17.94 7.07
N PHE A 193 -4.95 -17.15 6.69
CA PHE A 193 -5.07 -15.70 6.66
C PHE A 193 -5.75 -15.25 5.36
N GLU A 194 -6.80 -14.43 5.48
CA GLU A 194 -7.61 -13.97 4.36
C GLU A 194 -7.31 -12.50 3.99
N VAL A 195 -7.39 -12.20 2.71
CA VAL A 195 -7.33 -10.84 2.16
C VAL A 195 -8.59 -10.62 1.35
N ASP A 196 -9.45 -9.73 1.83
CA ASP A 196 -10.74 -9.43 1.22
C ASP A 196 -10.69 -8.12 0.44
N PHE A 197 -11.13 -8.17 -0.83
CA PHE A 197 -11.19 -6.99 -1.68
C PHE A 197 -12.62 -6.46 -1.74
N LEU A 198 -12.79 -5.25 -1.21
CA LEU A 198 -14.08 -4.56 -1.12
C LEU A 198 -14.13 -3.40 -2.11
N ARG A 199 -15.33 -3.03 -2.54
CA ARG A 199 -15.58 -1.80 -3.29
C ARG A 199 -16.90 -1.17 -2.89
N ARG A 200 -17.08 0.11 -3.21
CA ARG A 200 -18.39 0.75 -3.11
C ARG A 200 -19.39 0.14 -4.09
N GLN A 201 -20.66 0.40 -3.85
CA GLN A 201 -21.69 0.08 -4.84
C GLN A 201 -21.42 0.80 -6.17
N PRO A 202 -21.71 0.18 -7.32
CA PRO A 202 -21.59 0.81 -8.62
C PRO A 202 -22.45 2.09 -8.69
N ILE A 203 -21.91 3.10 -9.36
CA ILE A 203 -22.63 4.33 -9.67
C ILE A 203 -22.69 4.42 -11.19
N GLN A 204 -23.90 4.62 -11.72
CA GLN A 204 -24.14 4.77 -13.16
C GLN A 204 -23.50 3.66 -14.02
N GLN A 205 -22.47 3.98 -14.80
CA GLN A 205 -21.81 3.09 -15.75
C GLN A 205 -20.67 2.26 -15.15
N ASP A 206 -20.51 2.22 -13.83
CA ASP A 206 -19.51 1.35 -13.22
C ASP A 206 -19.84 -0.11 -13.55
N PRO A 207 -18.89 -0.92 -14.05
CA PRO A 207 -19.13 -2.31 -14.36
C PRO A 207 -19.45 -3.14 -13.12
N HIS A 208 -20.38 -4.09 -13.30
CA HIS A 208 -20.70 -5.07 -12.27
C HIS A 208 -21.16 -6.37 -12.92
N PRO A 209 -20.56 -7.54 -12.59
CA PRO A 209 -19.39 -7.70 -11.71
C PRO A 209 -18.14 -7.01 -12.24
N PHE A 210 -17.19 -6.71 -11.35
CA PHE A 210 -15.92 -6.10 -11.71
C PHE A 210 -14.76 -7.04 -11.40
N ARG A 211 -13.86 -7.20 -12.35
CA ARG A 211 -12.60 -7.94 -12.21
C ARG A 211 -11.43 -6.96 -12.23
N PHE A 212 -10.37 -7.29 -11.51
CA PHE A 212 -9.15 -6.48 -11.53
C PHE A 212 -8.38 -6.61 -12.84
N THR A 213 -8.46 -7.77 -13.49
CA THR A 213 -7.84 -8.05 -14.79
C THR A 213 -8.79 -8.85 -15.66
N ASP A 214 -8.39 -9.14 -16.91
CA ASP A 214 -9.13 -10.02 -17.83
C ASP A 214 -8.97 -11.52 -17.49
N ASP A 215 -8.06 -11.85 -16.56
CA ASP A 215 -7.89 -13.21 -16.06
C ASP A 215 -9.10 -13.62 -15.19
N GLU A 216 -9.77 -14.69 -15.57
CA GLU A 216 -10.93 -15.20 -14.83
C GLU A 216 -10.55 -15.78 -13.47
N GLU A 217 -9.31 -16.21 -13.31
CA GLU A 217 -8.76 -16.71 -12.04
C GLU A 217 -8.31 -15.61 -11.09
N ASP A 218 -8.33 -14.33 -11.51
CA ASP A 218 -8.01 -13.20 -10.65
C ASP A 218 -9.15 -12.88 -9.67
N LEU A 219 -8.91 -11.98 -8.74
CA LEU A 219 -9.84 -11.58 -7.68
C LEU A 219 -10.88 -10.58 -8.20
N TRP A 220 -12.10 -10.68 -7.66
CA TRP A 220 -13.25 -9.86 -8.03
C TRP A 220 -13.78 -9.10 -6.81
N PRO A 221 -13.49 -7.79 -6.65
CA PRO A 221 -13.88 -7.06 -5.46
C PRO A 221 -15.40 -7.02 -5.29
N VAL A 222 -15.86 -7.38 -4.09
CA VAL A 222 -17.28 -7.44 -3.73
C VAL A 222 -17.78 -6.08 -3.24
N GLN A 223 -19.07 -5.81 -3.47
CA GLN A 223 -19.71 -4.61 -2.93
C GLN A 223 -19.90 -4.73 -1.42
N ALA A 224 -19.44 -3.73 -0.68
CA ALA A 224 -19.68 -3.63 0.74
C ALA A 224 -20.68 -2.51 1.04
N GLU A 225 -21.59 -2.78 1.98
CA GLU A 225 -22.52 -1.77 2.46
C GLU A 225 -21.75 -0.57 3.01
N ARG A 226 -22.22 0.65 2.66
CA ARG A 226 -21.59 1.91 3.05
C ARG A 226 -20.11 2.11 2.67
N ALA A 227 -19.55 1.26 1.81
CA ALA A 227 -18.19 1.45 1.32
C ALA A 227 -17.98 2.81 0.62
N GLY A 228 -19.04 3.43 0.10
CA GLY A 228 -19.01 4.81 -0.40
C GLY A 228 -18.55 5.81 0.65
N VAL A 229 -19.10 5.75 1.85
CA VAL A 229 -18.71 6.63 2.99
C VAL A 229 -17.23 6.44 3.35
N LEU A 230 -16.74 5.18 3.32
CA LEU A 230 -15.34 4.90 3.58
C LEU A 230 -14.42 5.40 2.45
N THR A 231 -14.89 5.33 1.19
CA THR A 231 -14.15 5.84 0.03
C THR A 231 -14.02 7.37 0.06
N ASP A 232 -15.02 8.06 0.62
CA ASP A 232 -15.05 9.53 0.72
C ASP A 232 -14.38 10.04 2.01
N SER A 233 -14.02 9.16 2.92
CA SER A 233 -13.29 9.51 4.14
C SER A 233 -11.92 10.13 3.81
N PRO A 234 -11.49 11.17 4.55
CA PRO A 234 -10.11 11.62 4.51
C PRO A 234 -9.16 10.43 4.77
N ARG A 235 -8.01 10.44 4.11
CA ARG A 235 -7.01 9.39 4.27
C ARG A 235 -6.19 9.62 5.54
N PHE A 236 -5.93 8.53 6.23
CA PHE A 236 -4.99 8.49 7.34
C PHE A 236 -3.84 7.56 6.97
N GLU A 237 -2.62 8.05 7.01
CA GLU A 237 -1.42 7.31 6.62
C GLU A 237 -0.45 7.22 7.79
N GLN A 238 -0.03 6.00 8.11
CA GLN A 238 0.91 5.76 9.20
C GLN A 238 1.85 4.60 8.87
N VAL A 239 3.12 4.75 9.24
CA VAL A 239 4.06 3.63 9.18
C VAL A 239 3.73 2.64 10.29
N VAL A 240 3.47 1.40 9.92
CA VAL A 240 3.22 0.30 10.85
C VAL A 240 4.42 -0.66 10.88
N VAL A 241 4.68 -1.20 12.06
CA VAL A 241 5.78 -2.15 12.28
C VAL A 241 5.21 -3.53 12.57
N SER A 242 5.71 -4.54 11.89
CA SER A 242 5.29 -5.93 12.11
C SER A 242 5.97 -6.56 13.33
N VAL A 243 5.43 -7.69 13.78
CA VAL A 243 6.06 -8.55 14.81
C VAL A 243 7.47 -9.04 14.40
N THR A 244 7.80 -9.00 13.10
CA THR A 244 9.13 -9.36 12.58
C THR A 244 10.06 -8.16 12.45
N GLY A 245 9.61 -6.94 12.79
CA GLY A 245 10.35 -5.69 12.70
C GLY A 245 10.25 -4.98 11.35
N LYS A 246 9.74 -5.63 10.32
CA LYS A 246 9.51 -5.03 8.99
C LYS A 246 8.48 -3.92 9.07
N MET A 247 8.60 -2.93 8.18
CA MET A 247 7.75 -1.76 8.14
C MET A 247 7.01 -1.64 6.81
N ALA A 248 5.82 -1.04 6.85
CA ALA A 248 5.07 -0.63 5.67
C ALA A 248 4.27 0.65 5.96
N MET A 249 4.02 1.43 4.93
CA MET A 249 3.01 2.49 5.00
C MET A 249 1.63 1.86 4.94
N MET A 250 0.82 2.08 5.98
CA MET A 250 -0.58 1.69 6.00
C MET A 250 -1.45 2.91 5.72
N ARG A 251 -2.26 2.81 4.69
CA ARG A 251 -3.31 3.78 4.39
C ARG A 251 -4.63 3.27 4.90
N THR A 252 -5.28 4.05 5.70
CA THR A 252 -6.60 3.74 6.24
C THR A 252 -7.50 4.98 6.18
N ILE A 253 -8.71 4.89 6.70
CA ILE A 253 -9.69 5.97 6.78
C ILE A 253 -9.38 6.88 7.99
N ALA A 254 -9.96 8.08 8.01
CA ALA A 254 -9.88 8.96 9.17
C ALA A 254 -10.45 8.28 10.42
N PRO A 255 -9.86 8.51 11.61
CA PRO A 255 -10.34 7.91 12.86
C PRO A 255 -11.81 8.18 13.14
N GLU A 256 -12.31 9.37 12.84
CA GLU A 256 -13.71 9.78 13.01
C GLU A 256 -14.63 8.94 12.11
N SER A 257 -14.24 8.73 10.85
CA SER A 257 -14.97 7.90 9.90
C SER A 257 -14.98 6.44 10.33
N PHE A 258 -13.87 5.95 10.91
CA PHE A 258 -13.80 4.61 11.48
C PHE A 258 -14.79 4.43 12.62
N VAL A 259 -14.84 5.37 13.56
CA VAL A 259 -15.79 5.35 14.68
C VAL A 259 -17.23 5.29 14.17
N GLN A 260 -17.60 6.20 13.27
CA GLN A 260 -18.95 6.27 12.71
C GLN A 260 -19.33 4.95 11.99
N PHE A 261 -18.41 4.41 11.21
CA PHE A 261 -18.64 3.16 10.49
C PHE A 261 -18.80 1.98 11.44
N LYS A 262 -17.96 1.88 12.48
CA LYS A 262 -18.02 0.79 13.47
C LYS A 262 -19.29 0.83 14.30
N LEU A 263 -19.75 1.99 14.73
CA LEU A 263 -21.03 2.16 15.42
C LEU A 263 -22.19 1.75 14.51
N TRP A 264 -22.17 2.20 13.26
CA TRP A 264 -23.19 1.77 12.30
C TRP A 264 -23.19 0.25 12.10
N MET A 265 -22.02 -0.39 11.99
CA MET A 265 -21.91 -1.86 11.86
C MET A 265 -22.50 -2.57 13.08
N ALA A 266 -22.29 -2.03 14.26
CA ALA A 266 -22.82 -2.60 15.50
C ALA A 266 -24.35 -2.50 15.61
N GLU A 267 -24.94 -1.40 15.14
CA GLU A 267 -26.38 -1.09 15.32
C GLU A 267 -27.23 -1.52 14.13
N GLN A 268 -26.80 -1.18 12.92
CA GLN A 268 -27.62 -1.17 11.71
C GLN A 268 -27.32 -2.34 10.74
N ALA A 269 -26.11 -2.95 10.80
CA ALA A 269 -25.77 -3.99 9.85
C ALA A 269 -26.65 -5.23 10.02
N LYS A 270 -27.41 -5.58 8.97
CA LYS A 270 -28.25 -6.77 8.94
C LYS A 270 -27.37 -8.02 9.11
N HIS A 271 -27.88 -8.99 9.86
CA HIS A 271 -27.21 -10.29 10.04
C HIS A 271 -25.80 -10.25 10.65
N ARG A 272 -25.40 -9.15 11.28
CA ARG A 272 -24.10 -9.03 11.97
C ARG A 272 -24.05 -9.93 13.19
N ASP A 273 -23.05 -10.81 13.27
CA ASP A 273 -22.82 -11.69 14.41
C ASP A 273 -22.71 -10.91 15.73
N PRO A 274 -23.35 -11.35 16.85
CA PRO A 274 -23.34 -10.64 18.12
C PRO A 274 -21.93 -10.42 18.70
N ALA A 275 -21.00 -11.35 18.51
CA ALA A 275 -19.61 -11.18 18.96
C ALA A 275 -18.90 -10.10 18.13
N LYS A 276 -19.14 -10.08 16.82
CA LYS A 276 -18.64 -9.01 15.95
C LYS A 276 -19.24 -7.65 16.31
N ARG A 277 -20.53 -7.56 16.65
CA ARG A 277 -21.16 -6.31 17.13
C ARG A 277 -20.47 -5.77 18.39
N ARG A 278 -20.27 -6.61 19.42
CA ARG A 278 -19.55 -6.21 20.64
C ARG A 278 -18.14 -5.72 20.35
N ARG A 279 -17.45 -6.39 19.46
CA ARG A 279 -16.09 -5.97 19.02
C ARG A 279 -16.11 -4.64 18.27
N ASP A 280 -17.11 -4.40 17.40
CA ASP A 280 -17.26 -3.13 16.68
C ASP A 280 -17.48 -1.96 17.65
N VAL A 281 -18.35 -2.12 18.67
CA VAL A 281 -18.54 -1.10 19.73
C VAL A 281 -17.24 -0.86 20.50
N LEU A 282 -16.52 -1.92 20.88
CA LEU A 282 -15.25 -1.80 21.59
C LEU A 282 -14.21 -1.04 20.77
N GLN A 283 -14.09 -1.36 19.48
CA GLN A 283 -13.18 -0.70 18.56
C GLN A 283 -13.50 0.78 18.39
N ALA A 284 -14.80 1.11 18.22
CA ALA A 284 -15.26 2.48 18.13
C ALA A 284 -14.91 3.28 19.40
N ARG A 285 -15.19 2.71 20.58
CA ARG A 285 -14.88 3.35 21.86
C ARG A 285 -13.40 3.63 22.04
N ILE A 286 -12.53 2.66 21.73
CA ILE A 286 -11.07 2.85 21.82
C ILE A 286 -10.64 4.04 20.94
N VAL A 287 -11.09 4.10 19.69
CA VAL A 287 -10.68 5.20 18.80
C VAL A 287 -11.28 6.54 19.25
N GLN A 288 -12.51 6.55 19.80
CA GLN A 288 -13.10 7.76 20.42
C GLN A 288 -12.26 8.27 21.60
N GLU A 289 -11.76 7.38 22.45
CA GLU A 289 -10.88 7.73 23.56
C GLU A 289 -9.57 8.35 23.04
N LEU A 290 -8.95 7.75 22.00
CA LEU A 290 -7.74 8.32 21.40
C LEU A 290 -7.97 9.71 20.80
N LEU A 291 -9.13 9.94 20.19
CA LEU A 291 -9.50 11.25 19.66
C LEU A 291 -9.75 12.27 20.77
N SER A 292 -10.48 11.88 21.83
CA SER A 292 -10.83 12.78 22.94
C SER A 292 -9.61 13.21 23.74
N GLU A 293 -8.59 12.36 23.82
CA GLU A 293 -7.31 12.65 24.48
C GLU A 293 -6.29 13.33 23.56
N ALA A 294 -6.71 13.70 22.34
CA ALA A 294 -5.84 14.33 21.32
C ALA A 294 -4.55 13.51 21.01
N LEU A 295 -4.61 12.19 21.12
CA LEU A 295 -3.49 11.28 20.83
C LEU A 295 -3.37 10.97 19.32
N LEU A 296 -4.41 11.27 18.54
CA LEU A 296 -4.38 11.16 17.09
C LEU A 296 -4.30 12.55 16.46
N PRO A 297 -3.50 12.75 15.40
CA PRO A 297 -3.48 14.00 14.67
C PRO A 297 -4.87 14.25 14.06
N PRO A 298 -5.31 15.52 14.02
CA PRO A 298 -6.58 15.86 13.37
C PRO A 298 -6.52 15.44 11.90
N SER A 299 -7.65 14.95 11.39
CA SER A 299 -7.77 14.63 9.96
C SER A 299 -7.48 15.87 9.13
N ALA A 300 -6.60 15.76 8.15
CA ALA A 300 -6.38 16.85 7.20
C ALA A 300 -7.72 17.16 6.47
N PRO A 301 -8.06 18.44 6.27
CA PRO A 301 -9.29 18.87 5.65
C PRO A 301 -9.42 18.42 4.19
#